data_3bfa1ad7354526f6dd33600824c5af4f
#
_entry.id   3bfa1ad7354526f6dd33600824c5af4f
#
_cell.length_a   1.000
_cell.length_b   1.000
_cell.length_c   1.000
_cell.angle_alpha   90.00
_cell.angle_beta   90.00
_cell.angle_gamma   90.00
#
_symmetry.space_group_name_H-M   'P 1'
#
loop_
_entity.id
_entity.type
_entity.pdbx_description
1 polymer ?
#
loop_
_entity_poly.entity_id
_entity_poly.type
_entity_poly.pdbx_seq_one_letter_code
_entity_poly.pdbx_strand_id
1 'polypeptide(L)'
;MALYQSKTITVNKPFEEVYGKVSDLKNLEQFRDRIPKEYTVNFECDTDYVQFRVAPVGDLLLRIVERGADKIRLNVEKLPFKAEICIIIAELEPLKTSLCIELNADIPIFLKPMIGTKLQDGIDTVTEGIGRLFDAG
;
A
#
# COMPACT_ATOMS: atom_id res chain seq x y z
N MET A 1 1.67 -17.03 9.89
CA MET A 1 1.29 -15.90 9.04
C MET A 1 1.89 -16.04 7.66
N ALA A 2 1.14 -15.67 6.64
CA ALA A 2 1.64 -15.68 5.27
C ALA A 2 2.26 -14.32 4.93
N LEU A 3 3.43 -14.35 4.32
CA LEU A 3 4.12 -13.13 3.86
C LEU A 3 3.98 -13.01 2.35
N TYR A 4 3.47 -11.86 1.91
CA TYR A 4 3.41 -11.49 0.51
C TYR A 4 4.31 -10.29 0.30
N GLN A 5 5.09 -10.31 -0.76
CA GLN A 5 6.03 -9.24 -1.03
C GLN A 5 5.86 -8.79 -2.48
N SER A 6 5.74 -7.49 -2.68
CA SER A 6 5.66 -6.93 -4.02
C SER A 6 7.02 -6.94 -4.69
N LYS A 7 7.04 -6.74 -5.99
CA LYS A 7 8.28 -6.45 -6.68
C LYS A 7 8.84 -5.13 -6.15
N THR A 8 10.14 -4.97 -6.23
CA THR A 8 10.80 -3.72 -5.85
C THR A 8 10.83 -2.80 -7.07
N ILE A 9 10.37 -1.57 -6.89
CA ILE A 9 10.43 -0.57 -7.95
C ILE A 9 11.49 0.48 -7.63
N THR A 10 11.97 1.16 -8.66
CA THR A 10 12.89 2.29 -8.52
C THR A 10 12.18 3.55 -8.96
N VAL A 11 12.22 4.57 -8.11
CA VAL A 11 11.63 5.88 -8.38
C VAL A 11 12.77 6.87 -8.56
N ASN A 12 12.74 7.66 -9.64
CA ASN A 12 13.77 8.65 -9.94
C ASN A 12 13.53 9.96 -9.20
N LYS A 13 13.48 9.86 -7.88
CA LYS A 13 13.27 10.98 -6.97
C LYS A 13 14.07 10.76 -5.69
N PRO A 14 14.44 11.84 -4.97
CA PRO A 14 15.15 11.72 -3.70
C PRO A 14 14.31 10.95 -2.65
N PHE A 15 15.01 10.25 -1.76
CA PHE A 15 14.37 9.51 -0.67
C PHE A 15 13.36 10.36 0.10
N GLU A 16 13.73 11.57 0.46
CA GLU A 16 12.88 12.46 1.26
C GLU A 16 11.57 12.79 0.58
N GLU A 17 11.60 12.98 -0.74
CA GLU A 17 10.39 13.27 -1.50
C GLU A 17 9.48 12.06 -1.57
N VAL A 18 10.04 10.87 -1.81
CA VAL A 18 9.28 9.63 -1.86
C VAL A 18 8.68 9.33 -0.49
N TYR A 19 9.50 9.38 0.56
CA TYR A 19 9.05 9.12 1.92
C TYR A 19 7.95 10.11 2.33
N GLY A 20 8.15 11.39 2.06
CA GLY A 20 7.18 12.41 2.43
C GLY A 20 5.81 12.19 1.80
N LYS A 21 5.78 11.73 0.55
CA LYS A 21 4.50 11.48 -0.13
C LYS A 21 3.82 10.20 0.33
N VAL A 22 4.58 9.11 0.52
CA VAL A 22 3.95 7.84 0.90
C VAL A 22 3.65 7.76 2.39
N SER A 23 4.26 8.61 3.21
CA SER A 23 3.98 8.63 4.66
C SER A 23 2.75 9.46 5.03
N ASP A 24 2.17 10.17 4.08
CA ASP A 24 0.95 10.95 4.28
C ASP A 24 -0.12 10.46 3.32
N LEU A 25 -1.03 9.65 3.83
CA LEU A 25 -2.07 9.02 3.01
C LEU A 25 -3.08 10.02 2.44
N LYS A 26 -3.12 11.24 2.96
CA LYS A 26 -3.96 12.30 2.40
C LYS A 26 -3.57 12.62 0.95
N ASN A 27 -2.33 12.36 0.57
CA ASN A 27 -1.87 12.55 -0.80
C ASN A 27 -2.62 11.68 -1.81
N LEU A 28 -3.25 10.60 -1.36
CA LEU A 28 -4.04 9.73 -2.24
C LEU A 28 -5.27 10.43 -2.82
N GLU A 29 -5.75 11.49 -2.16
CA GLU A 29 -6.90 12.24 -2.67
C GLU A 29 -6.61 12.85 -4.03
N GLN A 30 -5.37 13.24 -4.30
CA GLN A 30 -4.94 13.80 -5.58
C GLN A 30 -5.05 12.79 -6.72
N PHE A 31 -5.05 11.51 -6.39
CA PHE A 31 -5.03 10.42 -7.37
C PHE A 31 -6.35 9.64 -7.42
N ARG A 32 -7.37 10.14 -6.74
CA ARG A 32 -8.67 9.48 -6.66
C ARG A 32 -9.22 9.12 -8.03
N ASP A 33 -9.08 10.02 -9.02
CA ASP A 33 -9.59 9.80 -10.36
C ASP A 33 -8.81 8.74 -11.14
N ARG A 34 -7.60 8.40 -10.68
CA ARG A 34 -6.75 7.38 -11.30
C ARG A 34 -6.95 6.01 -10.67
N ILE A 35 -7.65 5.94 -9.54
CA ILE A 35 -7.96 4.68 -8.87
C ILE A 35 -9.18 4.08 -9.57
N PRO A 36 -9.18 2.78 -9.90
CA PRO A 36 -10.36 2.14 -10.49
C PRO A 36 -11.61 2.39 -9.65
N LYS A 37 -12.71 2.70 -10.30
CA LYS A 37 -13.95 3.09 -9.61
C LYS A 37 -14.45 2.04 -8.62
N GLU A 38 -14.17 0.78 -8.88
CA GLU A 38 -14.57 -0.31 -7.98
C GLU A 38 -13.94 -0.18 -6.58
N TYR A 39 -12.77 0.46 -6.49
CA TYR A 39 -12.08 0.69 -5.21
C TYR A 39 -12.43 2.03 -4.58
N THR A 40 -13.10 2.93 -5.31
CA THR A 40 -13.43 4.25 -4.79
C THR A 40 -14.79 4.33 -4.10
N VAL A 41 -15.53 3.23 -4.06
CA VAL A 41 -16.76 3.15 -3.27
C VAL A 41 -16.38 3.28 -1.81
N ASN A 42 -16.96 4.26 -1.12
CA ASN A 42 -16.60 4.57 0.27
C ASN A 42 -15.12 4.93 0.46
N PHE A 43 -14.47 5.45 -0.60
CA PHE A 43 -13.09 5.88 -0.51
C PHE A 43 -12.98 7.11 0.40
N GLU A 44 -12.10 7.02 1.38
CA GLU A 44 -11.83 8.11 2.30
C GLU A 44 -10.36 8.03 2.71
N CYS A 45 -9.67 9.17 2.76
CA CYS A 45 -8.30 9.19 3.21
C CYS A 45 -8.00 10.43 4.02
N ASP A 46 -7.04 10.29 4.93
CA ASP A 46 -6.52 11.37 5.75
C ASP A 46 -5.02 11.09 5.93
N THR A 47 -4.36 11.92 6.71
CA THR A 47 -2.92 11.79 6.96
C THR A 47 -2.52 10.40 7.44
N ASP A 48 -3.31 9.79 8.31
CA ASP A 48 -2.97 8.53 8.97
C ASP A 48 -3.73 7.30 8.49
N TYR A 49 -4.73 7.46 7.63
CA TYR A 49 -5.51 6.31 7.19
C TYR A 49 -6.07 6.47 5.79
N VAL A 50 -6.41 5.34 5.19
CA VAL A 50 -7.17 5.28 3.95
C VAL A 50 -8.17 4.14 4.04
N GLN A 51 -9.40 4.40 3.59
CA GLN A 51 -10.46 3.40 3.52
C GLN A 51 -10.89 3.24 2.08
N PHE A 52 -11.07 1.98 1.67
CA PHE A 52 -11.54 1.68 0.31
C PHE A 52 -12.20 0.31 0.30
N ARG A 53 -12.89 -0.01 -0.79
CA ARG A 53 -13.59 -1.30 -0.91
C ARG A 53 -12.84 -2.25 -1.83
N VAL A 54 -12.69 -3.48 -1.39
CA VAL A 54 -12.07 -4.56 -2.17
C VAL A 54 -13.03 -5.75 -2.19
N ALA A 55 -13.64 -6.04 -3.35
CA ALA A 55 -14.49 -7.22 -3.47
C ALA A 55 -13.62 -8.48 -3.52
N PRO A 56 -14.02 -9.61 -2.91
CA PRO A 56 -15.25 -9.83 -2.13
C PRO A 56 -15.12 -9.51 -0.63
N VAL A 57 -14.00 -8.97 -0.22
CA VAL A 57 -13.67 -8.76 1.20
C VAL A 57 -14.54 -7.67 1.84
N GLY A 58 -14.85 -6.61 1.09
CA GLY A 58 -15.61 -5.48 1.59
C GLY A 58 -14.74 -4.27 1.87
N ASP A 59 -15.17 -3.44 2.81
CA ASP A 59 -14.42 -2.23 3.16
C ASP A 59 -13.17 -2.57 3.97
N LEU A 60 -12.04 -2.01 3.57
CA LEU A 60 -10.77 -2.12 4.29
C LEU A 60 -10.33 -0.74 4.75
N LEU A 61 -9.76 -0.68 5.93
CA LEU A 61 -9.15 0.55 6.43
C LEU A 61 -7.69 0.27 6.76
N LEU A 62 -6.79 1.00 6.10
CA LEU A 62 -5.36 0.93 6.36
C LEU A 62 -4.97 2.11 7.23
N ARG A 63 -4.42 1.84 8.41
CA ARG A 63 -4.02 2.89 9.35
C ARG A 63 -2.53 2.83 9.61
N ILE A 64 -1.85 3.96 9.45
CA ILE A 64 -0.43 4.05 9.77
C ILE A 64 -0.27 3.98 11.29
N VAL A 65 0.54 3.04 11.75
CA VAL A 65 0.83 2.86 13.17
C VAL A 65 2.28 3.21 13.51
N GLU A 66 3.15 3.29 12.51
CA GLU A 66 4.55 3.65 12.75
C GLU A 66 5.15 4.29 11.49
N ARG A 67 5.83 5.40 11.69
CA ARG A 67 6.64 6.04 10.64
C ARG A 67 8.10 5.96 11.07
N GLY A 68 8.78 4.91 10.61
CA GLY A 68 10.19 4.72 10.90
C GLY A 68 11.09 5.46 9.92
N ALA A 69 12.39 5.29 10.07
CA ALA A 69 13.37 5.96 9.22
C ALA A 69 13.30 5.53 7.76
N ASP A 70 12.99 4.25 7.52
CA ASP A 70 12.97 3.66 6.17
C ASP A 70 11.76 2.75 5.96
N LYS A 71 10.83 2.71 6.91
CA LYS A 71 9.64 1.87 6.86
C LYS A 71 8.42 2.62 7.35
N ILE A 72 7.30 2.34 6.72
CA ILE A 72 6.01 2.82 7.19
C ILE A 72 5.16 1.59 7.43
N ARG A 73 4.68 1.41 8.65
CA ARG A 73 3.86 0.26 9.02
C ARG A 73 2.41 0.68 9.13
N LEU A 74 1.55 -0.15 8.55
CA LEU A 74 0.11 0.07 8.57
C LEU A 74 -0.58 -1.20 9.05
N ASN A 75 -1.61 -1.03 9.88
CA ASN A 75 -2.51 -2.12 10.22
C ASN A 75 -3.67 -2.11 9.24
N VAL A 76 -4.13 -3.30 8.87
CA VAL A 76 -5.33 -3.45 8.04
C VAL A 76 -6.49 -3.76 8.98
N GLU A 77 -7.44 -2.85 9.06
CA GLU A 77 -8.61 -2.98 9.92
C GLU A 77 -9.82 -3.45 9.11
N LYS A 78 -10.85 -3.91 9.81
CA LYS A 78 -12.11 -4.39 9.22
C LYS A 78 -11.98 -5.70 8.46
N LEU A 79 -10.92 -6.48 8.76
CA LEU A 79 -10.77 -7.84 8.27
C LEU A 79 -11.09 -8.84 9.38
N PRO A 80 -11.58 -10.04 9.03
CA PRO A 80 -11.83 -11.09 10.04
C PRO A 80 -10.54 -11.78 10.52
N PHE A 81 -9.37 -11.31 10.09
CA PHE A 81 -8.08 -11.85 10.50
C PHE A 81 -7.05 -10.72 10.57
N LYS A 82 -5.93 -10.99 11.23
CA LYS A 82 -4.87 -9.99 11.37
C LYS A 82 -4.11 -9.81 10.07
N ALA A 83 -3.85 -8.56 9.71
CA ALA A 83 -3.02 -8.21 8.55
C ALA A 83 -2.27 -6.92 8.81
N GLU A 84 -1.03 -6.87 8.32
CA GLU A 84 -0.15 -5.73 8.50
C GLU A 84 0.59 -5.46 7.20
N ILE A 85 0.71 -4.20 6.83
CA ILE A 85 1.44 -3.78 5.63
C ILE A 85 2.68 -3.01 6.06
N CYS A 86 3.78 -3.23 5.36
CA CYS A 86 5.01 -2.49 5.56
C CYS A 86 5.48 -1.94 4.23
N ILE A 87 5.62 -0.63 4.14
CA ILE A 87 6.19 0.03 2.97
C ILE A 87 7.65 0.27 3.26
N ILE A 88 8.54 -0.35 2.48
CA ILE A 88 9.98 -0.28 2.69
C ILE A 88 10.58 0.64 1.63
N ILE A 89 11.28 1.67 2.08
CA ILE A 89 11.83 2.71 1.22
C ILE A 89 13.33 2.80 1.48
N ALA A 90 14.14 2.71 0.41
CA ALA A 90 15.59 2.76 0.56
C ALA A 90 16.22 3.69 -0.48
N GLU A 91 17.17 4.51 -0.04
CA GLU A 91 17.93 5.35 -0.92
C GLU A 91 18.95 4.51 -1.71
N LEU A 92 18.91 4.59 -3.04
CA LEU A 92 19.88 3.92 -3.89
C LEU A 92 20.96 4.90 -4.34
N GLU A 93 20.54 6.09 -4.72
CA GLU A 93 21.39 7.21 -5.14
C GLU A 93 20.67 8.49 -4.76
N PRO A 94 21.33 9.66 -4.81
CA PRO A 94 20.67 10.93 -4.41
C PRO A 94 19.34 11.20 -5.10
N LEU A 95 19.16 10.74 -6.35
CA LEU A 95 17.93 10.93 -7.10
C LEU A 95 17.25 9.62 -7.47
N LYS A 96 17.57 8.55 -6.73
CA LYS A 96 16.95 7.24 -6.95
C LYS A 96 16.61 6.57 -5.63
N THR A 97 15.38 6.13 -5.53
CA THR A 97 14.85 5.51 -4.31
C THR A 97 14.14 4.21 -4.68
N SER A 98 14.38 3.16 -3.93
CA SER A 98 13.64 1.91 -4.11
C SER A 98 12.46 1.85 -3.17
N LEU A 99 11.41 1.16 -3.59
CA LEU A 99 10.20 0.99 -2.80
C LEU A 99 9.63 -0.41 -3.04
N CYS A 100 9.26 -1.08 -1.97
CA CYS A 100 8.49 -2.32 -2.05
C CYS A 100 7.51 -2.38 -0.90
N ILE A 101 6.49 -3.23 -1.06
CA ILE A 101 5.44 -3.41 -0.07
C ILE A 101 5.44 -4.85 0.39
N GLU A 102 5.41 -5.06 1.70
CA GLU A 102 5.25 -6.38 2.31
C GLU A 102 3.91 -6.43 3.01
N LEU A 103 3.23 -7.55 2.87
CA LEU A 103 1.97 -7.82 3.54
C LEU A 103 2.12 -9.09 4.36
N ASN A 104 1.93 -8.98 5.66
CA ASN A 104 1.85 -10.14 6.57
C ASN A 104 0.39 -10.32 6.93
N ALA A 105 -0.15 -11.50 6.65
CA ALA A 105 -1.56 -11.77 6.90
C ALA A 105 -1.75 -13.16 7.52
N ASP A 106 -2.56 -13.22 8.56
CA ASP A 106 -2.92 -14.46 9.23
C ASP A 106 -4.21 -14.98 8.61
N ILE A 107 -4.13 -15.43 7.35
CA ILE A 107 -5.29 -15.81 6.56
C ILE A 107 -5.78 -17.19 6.99
N PRO A 108 -7.05 -17.33 7.38
CA PRO A 108 -7.62 -18.67 7.65
C PRO A 108 -7.46 -19.58 6.44
N ILE A 109 -7.16 -20.84 6.69
CA ILE A 109 -6.89 -21.82 5.63
C ILE A 109 -7.99 -21.87 4.58
N PHE A 110 -9.25 -21.78 5.01
CA PHE A 110 -10.38 -21.86 4.08
C PHE A 110 -10.53 -20.63 3.18
N LEU A 111 -9.90 -19.50 3.53
CA LEU A 111 -9.91 -18.30 2.71
C LEU A 111 -8.72 -18.20 1.76
N LYS A 112 -7.64 -18.91 2.02
CA LYS A 112 -6.43 -18.83 1.20
C LYS A 112 -6.67 -19.05 -0.30
N PRO A 113 -7.43 -20.07 -0.72
CA PRO A 113 -7.68 -20.27 -2.15
C PRO A 113 -8.45 -19.13 -2.80
N MET A 114 -9.24 -18.40 -2.01
CA MET A 114 -10.10 -17.33 -2.51
C MET A 114 -9.38 -16.00 -2.65
N ILE A 115 -8.48 -15.67 -1.71
CA ILE A 115 -7.92 -14.32 -1.61
C ILE A 115 -6.40 -14.25 -1.72
N GLY A 116 -5.67 -15.37 -1.59
CA GLY A 116 -4.21 -15.35 -1.61
C GLY A 116 -3.62 -14.74 -2.87
N THR A 117 -4.06 -15.17 -4.05
CA THR A 117 -3.59 -14.64 -5.33
C THR A 117 -3.96 -13.16 -5.47
N LYS A 118 -5.17 -12.79 -5.01
CA LYS A 118 -5.64 -11.42 -5.10
C LYS A 118 -4.83 -10.48 -4.23
N LEU A 119 -4.33 -10.95 -3.09
CA LEU A 119 -3.49 -10.13 -2.23
C LEU A 119 -2.15 -9.83 -2.90
N GLN A 120 -1.53 -10.85 -3.51
CA GLN A 120 -0.28 -10.65 -4.24
C GLN A 120 -0.47 -9.67 -5.41
N ASP A 121 -1.51 -9.89 -6.21
CA ASP A 121 -1.81 -9.00 -7.34
C ASP A 121 -2.12 -7.59 -6.86
N GLY A 122 -2.80 -7.47 -5.73
CA GLY A 122 -3.15 -6.18 -5.16
C GLY A 122 -1.94 -5.36 -4.74
N ILE A 123 -0.99 -5.98 -4.02
CA ILE A 123 0.20 -5.24 -3.59
C ILE A 123 1.12 -4.90 -4.77
N ASP A 124 1.19 -5.77 -5.78
CA ASP A 124 1.96 -5.47 -6.99
C ASP A 124 1.33 -4.31 -7.76
N THR A 125 0.02 -4.30 -7.88
CA THR A 125 -0.71 -3.22 -8.55
C THR A 125 -0.53 -1.89 -7.83
N VAL A 126 -0.61 -1.89 -6.52
CA VAL A 126 -0.40 -0.68 -5.72
C VAL A 126 1.03 -0.17 -5.88
N THR A 127 2.01 -1.07 -5.82
CA THR A 127 3.42 -0.71 -5.96
C THR A 127 3.69 -0.09 -7.33
N GLU A 128 3.18 -0.69 -8.39
CA GLU A 128 3.30 -0.14 -9.74
C GLU A 128 2.61 1.22 -9.87
N GLY A 129 1.44 1.35 -9.25
CA GLY A 129 0.69 2.60 -9.24
C GLY A 129 1.47 3.73 -8.58
N ILE A 130 2.11 3.46 -7.46
CA ILE A 130 2.96 4.43 -6.77
C ILE A 130 4.10 4.87 -7.69
N GLY A 131 4.76 3.91 -8.37
CA GLY A 131 5.82 4.23 -9.31
C GLY A 131 5.36 5.16 -10.42
N ARG A 132 4.18 4.91 -10.99
CA ARG A 132 3.63 5.76 -12.05
C ARG A 132 3.31 7.17 -11.56
N LEU A 133 2.85 7.30 -10.31
CA LEU A 133 2.54 8.61 -9.74
C LEU A 133 3.78 9.50 -9.67
N PHE A 134 4.92 8.92 -9.29
CA PHE A 134 6.17 9.66 -9.24
C PHE A 134 6.72 9.96 -10.65
N ASP A 135 6.54 9.04 -11.58
CA ASP A 135 7.00 9.23 -12.96
C ASP A 135 6.14 10.26 -13.71
N ALA A 136 4.87 10.35 -13.38
CA ALA A 136 3.94 11.27 -14.04
C ALA A 136 4.02 12.70 -13.52
N GLY A 137 4.68 12.88 -12.40
CA GLY A 137 4.76 14.16 -11.74
C GLY A 137 6.15 14.59 -11.46
#